data_b32a38815f748f5a7181e5eec0e547a1
#
_entry.id   b32a38815f748f5a7181e5eec0e547a1
#
_cell.length_a   1.000
_cell.length_b   1.000
_cell.length_c   1.000
_cell.angle_alpha   90.00
_cell.angle_beta   90.00
_cell.angle_gamma   90.00
#
_symmetry.space_group_name_H-M   'P 1'
#
loop_
_entity.id
_entity.type
_entity.pdbx_description
1 polymer ?
#
loop_
_entity_poly.entity_id
_entity_poly.type
_entity_poly.pdbx_seq_one_letter_code
_entity_poly.pdbx_strand_id
1 'polypeptide(L)'
;MKTTDQVRDYIRESREIGLGLLKPSACDLEHGLELHAESVICDAYGFSPRAALDSEALNALVEAGASAVEFREAQEEMIMTRCLTDAGQRAEFQAAWEAAGVTCLFQNAGTEDRPPLAMLKRLAHYTLVTDLLDGFIEKAVTPGAIPAAKAAGRRCLYLTCNGLPLPGRLVSVAEELSLLKIFFELGCRMMHLTYNRRNLLGDGCGESADAGLSDFGRQAIAEMNRAG
;
A
#
# COMPACT_ATOMS: atom_id res chain seq x y z
N MET A 1 21.59 -10.45 -5.97
CA MET A 1 20.36 -11.00 -5.39
C MET A 1 20.69 -11.61 -4.03
N LYS A 2 19.93 -11.30 -2.96
CA LYS A 2 20.10 -11.97 -1.68
C LYS A 2 19.63 -13.42 -1.81
N THR A 3 20.34 -14.35 -1.18
CA THR A 3 19.88 -15.74 -1.08
C THR A 3 18.78 -15.84 -0.03
N THR A 4 17.97 -16.90 -0.06
CA THR A 4 16.94 -17.15 0.95
C THR A 4 17.53 -17.15 2.38
N ASP A 5 18.76 -17.64 2.56
CA ASP A 5 19.44 -17.64 3.84
C ASP A 5 19.82 -16.22 4.28
N GLN A 6 20.28 -15.37 3.38
CA GLN A 6 20.59 -13.96 3.69
C GLN A 6 19.33 -13.18 4.10
N VAL A 7 18.16 -13.49 3.52
CA VAL A 7 16.88 -12.88 3.93
C VAL A 7 16.50 -13.32 5.35
N ARG A 8 16.64 -14.60 5.66
CA ARG A 8 16.38 -15.14 7.01
C ARG A 8 17.31 -14.53 8.06
N ASP A 9 18.60 -14.39 7.73
CA ASP A 9 19.58 -13.75 8.62
C ASP A 9 19.21 -12.30 8.90
N TYR A 10 18.83 -11.54 7.88
CA TYR A 10 18.40 -10.14 8.04
C TYR A 10 17.15 -10.02 8.93
N ILE A 11 16.15 -10.90 8.73
CA ILE A 11 14.95 -10.94 9.57
C ILE A 11 15.33 -11.26 11.02
N ARG A 12 16.21 -12.24 11.24
CA ARG A 12 16.69 -12.62 12.58
C ARG A 12 17.41 -11.44 13.27
N GLU A 13 18.36 -10.81 12.60
CA GLU A 13 19.08 -9.66 13.14
C GLU A 13 18.14 -8.50 13.49
N SER A 14 17.17 -8.19 12.62
CA SER A 14 16.18 -7.14 12.88
C SER A 14 15.34 -7.46 14.11
N ARG A 15 14.95 -8.72 14.29
CA ARG A 15 14.22 -9.19 15.48
C ARG A 15 15.06 -9.11 16.75
N GLU A 16 16.32 -9.50 16.69
CA GLU A 16 17.26 -9.39 17.83
C GLU A 16 17.45 -7.95 18.29
N ILE A 17 17.57 -7.00 17.35
CA ILE A 17 17.62 -5.57 17.65
C ILE A 17 16.34 -5.12 18.37
N GLY A 18 15.18 -5.48 17.85
CA GLY A 18 13.89 -5.16 18.47
C GLY A 18 13.76 -5.72 19.88
N LEU A 19 14.10 -6.99 20.08
CA LEU A 19 14.09 -7.63 21.39
C LEU A 19 15.11 -7.02 22.36
N GLY A 20 16.27 -6.64 21.85
CA GLY A 20 17.30 -5.93 22.63
C GLY A 20 16.87 -4.56 23.14
N LEU A 21 15.98 -3.88 22.41
CA LEU A 21 15.38 -2.60 22.81
C LEU A 21 14.21 -2.81 23.79
N LEU A 22 13.31 -3.74 23.50
CA LEU A 22 12.09 -3.97 24.28
C LEU A 22 12.39 -4.72 25.60
N LYS A 23 13.39 -5.60 25.60
CA LYS A 23 13.80 -6.43 26.75
C LYS A 23 12.64 -7.12 27.47
N PRO A 24 11.76 -7.82 26.76
CA PRO A 24 10.66 -8.54 27.39
C PRO A 24 11.18 -9.66 28.28
N SER A 25 10.41 -10.06 29.32
CA SER A 25 10.65 -11.33 29.96
C SER A 25 10.38 -12.50 28.99
N ALA A 26 10.92 -13.68 29.28
CA ALA A 26 10.65 -14.86 28.43
C ALA A 26 9.14 -15.18 28.35
N CYS A 27 8.42 -15.05 29.46
CA CYS A 27 6.98 -15.26 29.53
C CYS A 27 6.20 -14.23 28.73
N ASP A 28 6.56 -12.94 28.81
CA ASP A 28 5.90 -11.89 28.05
C ASP A 28 6.14 -12.04 26.54
N LEU A 29 7.36 -12.46 26.16
CA LEU A 29 7.68 -12.72 24.75
C LEU A 29 6.86 -13.89 24.20
N GLU A 30 6.82 -15.01 24.92
CA GLU A 30 6.06 -16.20 24.53
C GLU A 30 4.57 -15.85 24.36
N HIS A 31 3.98 -15.27 25.41
CA HIS A 31 2.56 -14.87 25.39
C HIS A 31 2.27 -13.82 24.28
N GLY A 32 3.15 -12.85 24.10
CA GLY A 32 3.00 -11.83 23.05
C GLY A 32 3.05 -12.43 21.65
N LEU A 33 3.91 -13.41 21.40
CA LEU A 33 3.99 -14.11 20.11
C LEU A 33 2.77 -15.00 19.86
N GLU A 34 2.27 -15.70 20.88
CA GLU A 34 1.03 -16.48 20.78
C GLU A 34 -0.17 -15.58 20.47
N LEU A 35 -0.35 -14.51 21.23
CA LEU A 35 -1.41 -13.54 21.02
C LEU A 35 -1.36 -12.93 19.61
N HIS A 36 -0.16 -12.57 19.15
CA HIS A 36 0.04 -12.05 17.80
C HIS A 36 -0.32 -13.08 16.72
N ALA A 37 0.08 -14.34 16.91
CA ALA A 37 -0.22 -15.41 15.96
C ALA A 37 -1.73 -15.69 15.86
N GLU A 38 -2.47 -15.64 16.96
CA GLU A 38 -3.90 -15.89 17.02
C GLU A 38 -4.75 -14.71 16.55
N SER A 39 -4.26 -13.49 16.76
CA SER A 39 -4.99 -12.27 16.46
C SER A 39 -5.05 -11.96 14.95
N VAL A 40 -6.09 -11.24 14.54
CA VAL A 40 -6.13 -10.56 13.24
C VAL A 40 -5.31 -9.28 13.36
N ILE A 41 -4.15 -9.25 12.72
CA ILE A 41 -3.24 -8.10 12.76
C ILE A 41 -3.49 -7.22 11.55
N CYS A 42 -3.95 -5.99 11.79
CA CYS A 42 -4.14 -4.97 10.76
C CYS A 42 -3.13 -3.85 10.95
N ASP A 43 -2.31 -3.60 9.94
CA ASP A 43 -1.52 -2.37 9.85
C ASP A 43 -2.34 -1.34 9.08
N ALA A 44 -2.83 -0.33 9.79
CA ALA A 44 -3.77 0.66 9.25
C ALA A 44 -3.14 1.64 8.25
N TYR A 45 -1.82 1.68 8.15
CA TYR A 45 -1.09 2.47 7.16
C TYR A 45 0.31 1.92 6.95
N GLY A 46 0.45 1.04 5.98
CA GLY A 46 1.73 0.41 5.70
C GLY A 46 2.03 0.28 4.21
N PHE A 47 3.16 -0.34 3.95
CA PHE A 47 3.61 -0.65 2.61
C PHE A 47 3.99 -2.12 2.55
N SER A 48 3.41 -2.86 1.60
CA SER A 48 3.83 -4.24 1.34
C SER A 48 5.32 -4.29 0.99
N PRO A 49 5.99 -5.40 1.26
CA PRO A 49 7.38 -5.59 0.88
C PRO A 49 7.60 -5.24 -0.60
N ARG A 50 8.71 -4.60 -0.90
CA ARG A 50 9.07 -4.18 -2.25
C ARG A 50 10.20 -5.03 -2.79
N ALA A 51 10.10 -5.41 -4.05
CA ALA A 51 11.18 -6.10 -4.74
C ALA A 51 12.40 -5.19 -4.95
N ALA A 52 13.58 -5.78 -5.04
CA ALA A 52 14.78 -5.06 -5.42
C ALA A 52 14.71 -4.59 -6.89
N LEU A 53 15.31 -3.44 -7.17
CA LEU A 53 15.46 -2.96 -8.54
C LEU A 53 16.40 -3.86 -9.35
N ASP A 54 16.10 -3.99 -10.62
CA ASP A 54 16.97 -4.60 -11.60
C ASP A 54 17.83 -3.53 -12.28
N SER A 55 19.07 -3.40 -11.82
CA SER A 55 19.97 -2.35 -12.31
C SER A 55 20.34 -2.55 -13.78
N GLU A 56 20.42 -3.79 -14.25
CA GLU A 56 20.78 -4.08 -15.67
C GLU A 56 19.62 -3.66 -16.58
N ALA A 57 18.39 -4.03 -16.23
CA ALA A 57 17.20 -3.61 -16.97
C ALA A 57 17.01 -2.09 -16.95
N LEU A 58 17.26 -1.43 -15.82
CA LEU A 58 17.18 0.04 -15.73
C LEU A 58 18.26 0.74 -16.55
N ASN A 59 19.49 0.22 -16.56
CA ASN A 59 20.57 0.76 -17.39
C ASN A 59 20.23 0.63 -18.88
N ALA A 60 19.70 -0.52 -19.30
CA ALA A 60 19.26 -0.73 -20.68
C ALA A 60 18.18 0.28 -21.12
N LEU A 61 17.26 0.65 -20.21
CA LEU A 61 16.26 1.71 -20.49
C LEU A 61 16.93 3.08 -20.71
N VAL A 62 17.92 3.42 -19.88
CA VAL A 62 18.66 4.67 -20.04
C VAL A 62 19.43 4.70 -21.37
N GLU A 63 20.10 3.61 -21.72
CA GLU A 63 20.83 3.45 -23.00
C GLU A 63 19.88 3.53 -24.21
N ALA A 64 18.64 3.05 -24.05
CA ALA A 64 17.60 3.16 -25.07
C ALA A 64 16.98 4.57 -25.18
N GLY A 65 17.42 5.52 -24.34
CA GLY A 65 16.94 6.91 -24.37
C GLY A 65 15.62 7.15 -23.63
N ALA A 66 15.27 6.31 -22.67
CA ALA A 66 14.07 6.49 -21.86
C ALA A 66 14.07 7.85 -21.15
N SER A 67 12.92 8.50 -21.15
CA SER A 67 12.70 9.75 -20.42
C SER A 67 12.74 9.51 -18.90
N ALA A 68 12.91 10.59 -18.12
CA ALA A 68 12.88 10.51 -16.66
C ALA A 68 11.51 10.03 -16.12
N VAL A 69 10.44 10.16 -16.89
CA VAL A 69 9.11 9.67 -16.53
C VAL A 69 9.06 8.15 -16.72
N GLU A 70 9.45 7.65 -17.89
CA GLU A 70 9.50 6.22 -18.19
C GLU A 70 10.42 5.47 -17.24
N PHE A 71 11.59 6.04 -16.93
CA PHE A 71 12.53 5.46 -15.96
C PHE A 71 11.89 5.31 -14.57
N ARG A 72 11.21 6.36 -14.06
CA ARG A 72 10.52 6.29 -12.76
C ARG A 72 9.35 5.31 -12.76
N GLU A 73 8.59 5.25 -13.85
CA GLU A 73 7.49 4.29 -14.01
C GLU A 73 8.02 2.86 -14.00
N ALA A 74 9.09 2.58 -14.71
CA ALA A 74 9.74 1.27 -14.71
C ALA A 74 10.29 0.88 -13.33
N GLN A 75 10.92 1.82 -12.60
CA GLN A 75 11.34 1.57 -11.22
C GLN A 75 10.14 1.23 -10.32
N GLU A 76 9.05 1.98 -10.42
CA GLU A 76 7.84 1.75 -9.62
C GLU A 76 7.21 0.39 -9.93
N GLU A 77 7.09 0.04 -11.20
CA GLU A 77 6.61 -1.27 -11.64
C GLU A 77 7.48 -2.41 -11.10
N MET A 78 8.81 -2.30 -11.24
CA MET A 78 9.75 -3.32 -10.76
C MET A 78 9.60 -3.59 -9.26
N ILE A 79 9.59 -2.54 -8.43
CA ILE A 79 9.48 -2.72 -6.97
C ILE A 79 8.14 -3.30 -6.53
N MET A 80 7.10 -3.15 -7.33
CA MET A 80 5.76 -3.63 -7.01
C MET A 80 5.47 -5.03 -7.57
N THR A 81 6.03 -5.38 -8.72
CA THR A 81 5.59 -6.56 -9.49
C THR A 81 6.66 -7.64 -9.69
N ARG A 82 7.96 -7.38 -9.46
CA ARG A 82 9.00 -8.41 -9.66
C ARG A 82 8.84 -9.67 -8.80
N CYS A 83 8.12 -9.60 -7.70
CA CYS A 83 7.73 -10.80 -6.95
C CYS A 83 6.89 -11.78 -7.79
N LEU A 84 6.30 -11.37 -8.90
CA LEU A 84 5.56 -12.22 -9.82
C LEU A 84 6.46 -12.97 -10.81
N THR A 85 7.56 -12.36 -11.23
CA THR A 85 8.42 -12.84 -12.31
C THR A 85 9.76 -13.40 -11.84
N ASP A 86 10.22 -13.01 -10.65
CA ASP A 86 11.49 -13.45 -10.06
C ASP A 86 11.22 -14.31 -8.80
N ALA A 87 11.63 -15.57 -8.84
CA ALA A 87 11.38 -16.52 -7.75
C ALA A 87 12.08 -16.12 -6.44
N GLY A 88 13.27 -15.48 -6.51
CA GLY A 88 13.97 -14.98 -5.32
C GLY A 88 13.26 -13.80 -4.69
N GLN A 89 12.78 -12.85 -5.51
CA GLN A 89 11.99 -11.72 -5.04
C GLN A 89 10.64 -12.17 -4.46
N ARG A 90 10.03 -13.20 -5.04
CA ARG A 90 8.81 -13.82 -4.48
C ARG A 90 9.06 -14.44 -3.11
N ALA A 91 10.13 -15.20 -2.96
CA ALA A 91 10.49 -15.82 -1.68
C ALA A 91 10.77 -14.75 -0.61
N GLU A 92 11.46 -13.67 -0.97
CA GLU A 92 11.72 -12.53 -0.07
C GLU A 92 10.42 -11.82 0.32
N PHE A 93 9.53 -11.57 -0.62
CA PHE A 93 8.21 -10.98 -0.39
C PHE A 93 7.38 -11.81 0.60
N GLN A 94 7.31 -13.13 0.38
CA GLN A 94 6.55 -14.03 1.26
C GLN A 94 7.16 -14.12 2.65
N ALA A 95 8.50 -14.26 2.74
CA ALA A 95 9.20 -14.34 4.02
C ALA A 95 9.03 -13.07 4.87
N ALA A 96 8.98 -11.89 4.25
CA ALA A 96 8.75 -10.63 4.96
C ALA A 96 7.33 -10.56 5.54
N TRP A 97 6.31 -10.96 4.78
CA TRP A 97 4.93 -11.07 5.27
C TRP A 97 4.78 -12.07 6.42
N GLU A 98 5.41 -13.24 6.29
CA GLU A 98 5.39 -14.28 7.31
C GLU A 98 6.08 -13.81 8.59
N ALA A 99 7.24 -13.17 8.48
CA ALA A 99 7.99 -12.68 9.63
C ALA A 99 7.26 -11.56 10.38
N ALA A 100 6.56 -10.68 9.65
CA ALA A 100 5.75 -9.63 10.24
C ALA A 100 4.46 -10.15 10.88
N GLY A 101 3.93 -11.29 10.44
CA GLY A 101 2.68 -11.88 10.94
C GLY A 101 1.43 -11.02 10.70
N VAL A 102 1.52 -10.00 9.84
CA VAL A 102 0.41 -9.10 9.49
C VAL A 102 -0.61 -9.86 8.65
N THR A 103 -1.88 -9.76 9.01
CA THR A 103 -3.01 -10.32 8.26
C THR A 103 -3.43 -9.39 7.14
N CYS A 104 -3.64 -8.12 7.47
CA CYS A 104 -4.12 -7.10 6.55
C CYS A 104 -3.25 -5.86 6.60
N LEU A 105 -2.83 -5.40 5.43
CA LEU A 105 -2.13 -4.16 5.28
C LEU A 105 -3.02 -3.14 4.55
N PHE A 106 -3.22 -1.96 5.14
CA PHE A 106 -3.87 -0.85 4.48
C PHE A 106 -2.86 -0.20 3.54
N GLN A 107 -2.85 -0.73 2.31
CA GLN A 107 -1.85 -0.41 1.31
C GLN A 107 -2.16 0.88 0.57
N ASN A 108 -1.30 1.85 0.72
CA ASN A 108 -1.43 3.11 -0.01
C ASN A 108 -1.09 2.93 -1.51
N ALA A 109 -2.05 3.22 -2.37
CA ALA A 109 -1.93 3.22 -3.84
C ALA A 109 -1.78 4.62 -4.44
N GLY A 110 -1.89 5.69 -3.65
CA GLY A 110 -1.86 7.06 -4.16
C GLY A 110 -1.01 8.03 -3.35
N THR A 111 -0.82 9.21 -3.90
CA THR A 111 -0.23 10.37 -3.22
C THR A 111 -1.02 11.62 -3.55
N GLU A 112 -1.05 12.59 -2.62
CA GLU A 112 -1.85 13.80 -2.69
C GLU A 112 -1.68 14.61 -3.99
N ASP A 113 -0.46 14.67 -4.52
CA ASP A 113 -0.11 15.52 -5.66
C ASP A 113 0.00 14.74 -6.99
N ARG A 114 -0.43 13.49 -7.04
CA ARG A 114 -0.33 12.70 -8.27
C ARG A 114 -1.62 12.67 -9.06
N PRO A 115 -1.52 12.71 -10.40
CA PRO A 115 -2.69 12.60 -11.26
C PRO A 115 -3.37 11.23 -11.09
N PRO A 116 -4.69 11.14 -11.31
CA PRO A 116 -5.46 9.89 -11.19
C PRO A 116 -4.87 8.71 -11.96
N LEU A 117 -4.23 8.96 -13.11
CA LEU A 117 -3.58 7.92 -13.91
C LEU A 117 -2.43 7.23 -13.14
N ALA A 118 -1.64 7.97 -12.37
CA ALA A 118 -0.55 7.38 -11.57
C ALA A 118 -1.12 6.49 -10.44
N MET A 119 -2.23 6.93 -9.81
CA MET A 119 -2.93 6.12 -8.82
C MET A 119 -3.52 4.86 -9.46
N LEU A 120 -4.10 4.97 -10.66
CA LEU A 120 -4.67 3.85 -11.41
C LEU A 120 -3.59 2.81 -11.75
N LYS A 121 -2.41 3.23 -12.19
CA LYS A 121 -1.27 2.32 -12.46
C LYS A 121 -0.90 1.51 -11.21
N ARG A 122 -0.80 2.14 -10.06
CA ARG A 122 -0.51 1.45 -8.79
C ARG A 122 -1.62 0.48 -8.38
N LEU A 123 -2.88 0.88 -8.50
CA LEU A 123 -4.01 -0.03 -8.25
C LEU A 123 -3.95 -1.25 -9.18
N ALA A 124 -3.58 -1.06 -10.44
CA ALA A 124 -3.40 -2.15 -11.39
C ALA A 124 -2.27 -3.09 -10.95
N HIS A 125 -1.12 -2.58 -10.50
CA HIS A 125 -0.02 -3.40 -10.00
C HIS A 125 -0.42 -4.21 -8.76
N TYR A 126 -1.09 -3.60 -7.77
CA TYR A 126 -1.57 -4.34 -6.59
C TYR A 126 -2.63 -5.37 -6.95
N THR A 127 -3.53 -5.05 -7.87
CA THR A 127 -4.52 -6.01 -8.38
C THR A 127 -3.82 -7.18 -9.06
N LEU A 128 -2.85 -6.93 -9.92
CA LEU A 128 -2.07 -7.98 -10.59
C LEU A 128 -1.35 -8.89 -9.56
N VAL A 129 -0.75 -8.31 -8.53
CA VAL A 129 -0.08 -9.09 -7.47
C VAL A 129 -1.08 -9.97 -6.73
N THR A 130 -2.23 -9.44 -6.34
CA THR A 130 -3.25 -10.20 -5.62
C THR A 130 -3.92 -11.27 -6.49
N ASP A 131 -4.07 -11.03 -7.78
CA ASP A 131 -4.67 -11.99 -8.72
C ASP A 131 -3.72 -13.16 -9.04
N LEU A 132 -2.40 -12.91 -9.11
CA LEU A 132 -1.41 -13.93 -9.47
C LEU A 132 -0.77 -14.65 -8.27
N LEU A 133 -0.91 -14.11 -7.06
CA LEU A 133 -0.50 -14.74 -5.80
C LEU A 133 -1.71 -15.09 -4.92
N ASP A 134 -2.82 -15.45 -5.51
CA ASP A 134 -4.13 -15.70 -4.88
C ASP A 134 -4.11 -16.75 -3.75
N GLY A 135 -3.18 -17.70 -3.80
CA GLY A 135 -2.94 -18.66 -2.72
C GLY A 135 -2.23 -18.07 -1.49
N PHE A 136 -1.66 -16.87 -1.59
CA PHE A 136 -0.88 -16.23 -0.54
C PHE A 136 -1.46 -14.90 -0.07
N ILE A 137 -1.83 -14.02 -1.00
CA ILE A 137 -2.34 -12.68 -0.71
C ILE A 137 -3.53 -12.34 -1.60
N GLU A 138 -4.52 -11.67 -1.03
CA GLU A 138 -5.73 -11.29 -1.74
C GLU A 138 -6.07 -9.81 -1.53
N LYS A 139 -6.97 -9.27 -2.34
CA LYS A 139 -7.49 -7.92 -2.16
C LYS A 139 -8.74 -7.96 -1.27
N ALA A 140 -8.68 -7.33 -0.09
CA ALA A 140 -9.82 -7.18 0.79
C ALA A 140 -10.66 -5.97 0.36
N VAL A 141 -11.89 -6.22 -0.10
CA VAL A 141 -12.83 -5.18 -0.53
C VAL A 141 -14.02 -5.00 0.44
N THR A 142 -14.08 -5.82 1.47
CA THR A 142 -15.04 -5.71 2.58
C THR A 142 -14.34 -5.99 3.90
N PRO A 143 -14.84 -5.45 5.04
CA PRO A 143 -14.27 -5.77 6.36
C PRO A 143 -14.28 -7.28 6.68
N GLY A 144 -15.30 -8.00 6.23
CA GLY A 144 -15.41 -9.46 6.42
C GLY A 144 -14.35 -10.28 5.68
N ALA A 145 -13.75 -9.75 4.62
CA ALA A 145 -12.66 -10.40 3.91
C ALA A 145 -11.40 -10.56 4.77
N ILE A 146 -11.16 -9.65 5.71
CA ILE A 146 -9.96 -9.67 6.55
C ILE A 146 -9.91 -10.89 7.49
N PRO A 147 -10.94 -11.14 8.34
CA PRO A 147 -10.95 -12.35 9.16
C PRO A 147 -11.04 -13.63 8.32
N ALA A 148 -11.68 -13.60 7.16
CA ALA A 148 -11.73 -14.74 6.25
C ALA A 148 -10.33 -15.08 5.69
N ALA A 149 -9.52 -14.08 5.31
CA ALA A 149 -8.14 -14.27 4.90
C ALA A 149 -7.31 -14.90 6.04
N LYS A 150 -7.44 -14.40 7.28
CA LYS A 150 -6.77 -14.99 8.45
C LYS A 150 -7.14 -16.46 8.64
N ALA A 151 -8.42 -16.78 8.60
CA ALA A 151 -8.91 -18.17 8.77
C ALA A 151 -8.39 -19.10 7.67
N ALA A 152 -8.16 -18.57 6.46
CA ALA A 152 -7.61 -19.31 5.33
C ALA A 152 -6.06 -19.35 5.29
N GLY A 153 -5.39 -18.76 6.28
CA GLY A 153 -3.93 -18.64 6.32
C GLY A 153 -3.35 -17.70 5.26
N ARG A 154 -4.19 -16.85 4.67
CA ARG A 154 -3.77 -15.85 3.67
C ARG A 154 -3.57 -14.47 4.29
N ARG A 155 -2.96 -13.58 3.52
CA ARG A 155 -2.80 -12.14 3.80
C ARG A 155 -3.72 -11.35 2.89
N CYS A 156 -3.98 -10.09 3.23
CA CYS A 156 -4.76 -9.25 2.35
C CYS A 156 -4.28 -7.80 2.31
N LEU A 157 -4.53 -7.15 1.17
CA LEU A 157 -4.37 -5.72 0.97
C LEU A 157 -5.74 -5.05 1.01
N TYR A 158 -5.90 -4.10 1.92
CA TYR A 158 -7.00 -3.16 1.94
C TYR A 158 -6.51 -1.87 1.29
N LEU A 159 -6.90 -1.62 0.03
CA LEU A 159 -6.31 -0.54 -0.76
C LEU A 159 -6.80 0.82 -0.30
N THR A 160 -5.86 1.73 -0.11
CA THR A 160 -6.09 3.11 0.33
C THR A 160 -5.40 4.10 -0.62
N CYS A 161 -5.81 5.35 -0.60
CA CYS A 161 -5.19 6.41 -1.36
C CYS A 161 -4.91 7.64 -0.49
N ASN A 162 -3.69 8.18 -0.57
CA ASN A 162 -3.35 9.48 -0.03
C ASN A 162 -3.78 10.55 -1.03
N GLY A 163 -4.97 11.08 -0.86
CA GLY A 163 -5.60 12.03 -1.76
C GLY A 163 -6.71 11.39 -2.61
N LEU A 164 -7.63 12.24 -3.05
CA LEU A 164 -8.70 11.86 -3.93
C LEU A 164 -8.23 11.84 -5.40
N PRO A 165 -8.76 10.95 -6.22
CA PRO A 165 -8.46 10.90 -7.66
C PRO A 165 -9.20 12.01 -8.42
N LEU A 166 -8.83 13.27 -8.20
CA LEU A 166 -9.45 14.42 -8.85
C LEU A 166 -8.87 14.61 -10.25
N PRO A 167 -9.69 14.74 -11.31
CA PRO A 167 -9.21 15.04 -12.67
C PRO A 167 -8.46 16.38 -12.79
N GLY A 168 -8.75 17.36 -11.93
CA GLY A 168 -8.11 18.65 -11.91
C GLY A 168 -8.52 19.57 -13.07
N ARG A 169 -9.68 19.31 -13.68
CA ARG A 169 -10.19 20.11 -14.79
C ARG A 169 -10.93 21.36 -14.33
N LEU A 170 -11.45 21.36 -13.10
CA LEU A 170 -12.17 22.47 -12.45
C LEU A 170 -13.40 22.98 -13.25
N VAL A 171 -14.05 22.10 -13.98
CA VAL A 171 -15.25 22.44 -14.77
C VAL A 171 -16.50 22.43 -13.89
N SER A 172 -16.68 21.39 -13.09
CA SER A 172 -17.76 21.27 -12.12
C SER A 172 -17.38 20.34 -10.98
N VAL A 173 -18.05 20.44 -9.84
CA VAL A 173 -17.88 19.53 -8.70
C VAL A 173 -18.18 18.09 -9.09
N ALA A 174 -19.25 17.86 -9.84
CA ALA A 174 -19.64 16.53 -10.29
C ALA A 174 -18.57 15.88 -11.17
N GLU A 175 -17.92 16.65 -12.05
CA GLU A 175 -16.84 16.15 -12.91
C GLU A 175 -15.59 15.85 -12.09
N GLU A 176 -15.22 16.72 -11.13
CA GLU A 176 -14.07 16.50 -10.24
C GLU A 176 -14.25 15.27 -9.35
N LEU A 177 -15.47 14.96 -8.89
CA LEU A 177 -15.76 13.80 -8.05
C LEU A 177 -16.07 12.52 -8.85
N SER A 178 -16.13 12.59 -10.18
CA SER A 178 -16.57 11.48 -11.06
C SER A 178 -15.72 10.22 -10.92
N LEU A 179 -14.42 10.35 -10.58
CA LEU A 179 -13.53 9.21 -10.44
C LEU A 179 -13.64 8.50 -9.09
N LEU A 180 -14.26 9.10 -8.06
CA LEU A 180 -14.36 8.46 -6.74
C LEU A 180 -15.03 7.09 -6.82
N LYS A 181 -16.17 7.02 -7.49
CA LYS A 181 -16.90 5.76 -7.69
C LYS A 181 -16.06 4.74 -8.44
N ILE A 182 -15.36 5.15 -9.49
CA ILE A 182 -14.52 4.25 -10.31
C ILE A 182 -13.40 3.66 -9.43
N PHE A 183 -12.72 4.47 -8.64
CA PHE A 183 -11.67 3.99 -7.75
C PHE A 183 -12.22 3.09 -6.63
N PHE A 184 -13.43 3.37 -6.12
CA PHE A 184 -14.11 2.48 -5.20
C PHE A 184 -14.42 1.12 -5.86
N GLU A 185 -14.95 1.11 -7.07
CA GLU A 185 -15.24 -0.12 -7.84
C GLU A 185 -13.96 -0.91 -8.15
N LEU A 186 -12.81 -0.24 -8.33
CA LEU A 186 -11.49 -0.87 -8.47
C LEU A 186 -10.91 -1.41 -7.15
N GLY A 187 -11.60 -1.20 -6.03
CA GLY A 187 -11.24 -1.78 -4.73
C GLY A 187 -10.56 -0.82 -3.77
N CYS A 188 -10.42 0.47 -4.07
CA CYS A 188 -9.99 1.46 -3.08
C CYS A 188 -11.08 1.66 -2.04
N ARG A 189 -10.72 1.59 -0.73
CA ARG A 189 -11.69 1.60 0.37
C ARG A 189 -11.48 2.71 1.40
N MET A 190 -10.35 3.38 1.32
CA MET A 190 -10.05 4.53 2.17
C MET A 190 -9.31 5.58 1.37
N MET A 191 -9.69 6.84 1.50
CA MET A 191 -9.03 7.96 0.84
C MET A 191 -8.85 9.11 1.82
N HIS A 192 -7.65 9.66 1.91
CA HIS A 192 -7.39 10.89 2.64
C HIS A 192 -7.85 12.08 1.79
N LEU A 193 -8.45 13.07 2.43
CA LEU A 193 -8.82 14.34 1.76
C LEU A 193 -7.61 15.23 1.56
N THR A 194 -6.79 15.33 2.60
CA THR A 194 -5.58 16.15 2.68
C THR A 194 -4.46 15.34 3.33
N TYR A 195 -3.22 15.77 3.19
CA TYR A 195 -2.09 15.19 3.91
C TYR A 195 -1.30 16.29 4.61
N ASN A 196 -0.21 16.78 4.06
CA ASN A 196 0.59 17.81 4.71
C ASN A 196 0.15 19.22 4.38
N ARG A 197 -0.37 19.46 3.19
CA ARG A 197 -0.65 20.79 2.65
C ARG A 197 -2.14 21.01 2.39
N ARG A 198 -2.49 22.29 2.32
CA ARG A 198 -3.81 22.72 1.83
C ARG A 198 -3.98 22.30 0.38
N ASN A 199 -5.17 21.79 0.06
CA ASN A 199 -5.62 21.55 -1.30
C ASN A 199 -7.06 22.07 -1.49
N LEU A 200 -7.73 21.74 -2.58
CA LEU A 200 -9.09 22.17 -2.86
C LEU A 200 -10.14 21.65 -1.85
N LEU A 201 -9.82 20.59 -1.11
CA LEU A 201 -10.74 19.93 -0.19
C LEU A 201 -10.67 20.47 1.23
N GLY A 202 -9.51 20.99 1.63
CA GLY A 202 -9.29 21.50 2.99
C GLY A 202 -7.82 21.69 3.31
N ASP A 203 -7.56 21.89 4.59
CA ASP A 203 -6.22 22.09 5.11
C ASP A 203 -5.57 20.76 5.51
N GLY A 204 -4.27 20.66 5.31
CA GLY A 204 -3.43 19.54 5.73
C GLY A 204 -2.76 19.79 7.08
N CYS A 205 -2.16 18.75 7.64
CA CYS A 205 -1.58 18.78 9.00
C CYS A 205 -0.37 19.73 9.16
N GLY A 206 0.22 20.21 8.06
CA GLY A 206 1.32 21.15 8.06
C GLY A 206 0.91 22.63 7.98
N GLU A 207 -0.38 22.93 7.90
CA GLU A 207 -0.86 24.30 7.85
C GLU A 207 -0.81 24.97 9.23
N SER A 208 -0.25 26.18 9.29
CA SER A 208 -0.12 26.94 10.55
C SER A 208 -1.44 27.55 11.02
N ALA A 209 -2.38 27.78 10.10
CA ALA A 209 -3.73 28.31 10.37
C ALA A 209 -4.74 27.40 9.67
N ASP A 210 -5.31 26.47 10.45
CA ASP A 210 -6.27 25.49 9.98
C ASP A 210 -7.66 26.13 9.82
N ALA A 211 -8.17 26.17 8.58
CA ALA A 211 -9.52 26.57 8.24
C ALA A 211 -10.47 25.37 8.05
N GLY A 212 -9.98 24.15 8.20
CA GLY A 212 -10.76 22.92 8.06
C GLY A 212 -11.15 22.60 6.62
N LEU A 213 -12.32 22.01 6.43
CA LEU A 213 -12.83 21.59 5.13
C LEU A 213 -13.40 22.77 4.34
N SER A 214 -13.11 22.80 3.05
CA SER A 214 -13.83 23.64 2.08
C SER A 214 -15.24 23.10 1.82
N ASP A 215 -16.09 23.87 1.14
CA ASP A 215 -17.39 23.40 0.68
C ASP A 215 -17.26 22.25 -0.33
N PHE A 216 -16.22 22.27 -1.15
CA PHE A 216 -15.89 21.17 -2.04
C PHE A 216 -15.48 19.90 -1.26
N GLY A 217 -14.67 20.06 -0.20
CA GLY A 217 -14.32 18.95 0.70
C GLY A 217 -15.54 18.29 1.35
N ARG A 218 -16.53 19.08 1.78
CA ARG A 218 -17.79 18.54 2.33
C ARG A 218 -18.59 17.74 1.30
N GLN A 219 -18.63 18.21 0.04
CA GLN A 219 -19.27 17.49 -1.06
C GLN A 219 -18.50 16.19 -1.40
N ALA A 220 -17.16 16.22 -1.35
CA ALA A 220 -16.35 15.02 -1.54
C ALA A 220 -16.65 13.95 -0.47
N ILE A 221 -16.77 14.33 0.81
CA ILE A 221 -17.17 13.40 1.89
C ILE A 221 -18.56 12.84 1.64
N ALA A 222 -19.51 13.67 1.24
CA ALA A 222 -20.86 13.20 0.93
C ALA A 222 -20.87 12.17 -0.20
N GLU A 223 -20.04 12.39 -1.24
CA GLU A 223 -19.89 11.44 -2.35
C GLU A 223 -19.20 10.15 -1.90
N MET A 224 -18.14 10.22 -1.08
CA MET A 224 -17.50 9.04 -0.51
C MET A 224 -18.48 8.19 0.29
N ASN A 225 -19.29 8.83 1.16
CA ASN A 225 -20.32 8.12 1.95
C ASN A 225 -21.43 7.52 1.08
N ARG A 226 -21.72 8.13 -0.07
CA ARG A 226 -22.70 7.59 -1.03
C ARG A 226 -22.17 6.39 -1.79
N ALA A 227 -20.87 6.35 -2.03
CA ALA A 227 -20.23 5.24 -2.73
C ALA A 227 -20.10 3.96 -1.87
N GLY A 228 -19.99 4.11 -0.53
CA GLY A 228 -19.86 3.04 0.45
C GLY A 228 -18.64 3.23 1.36
#